data_543ea6f4b66083f4120e8804a2ddb415
#
_entry.id   543ea6f4b66083f4120e8804a2ddb415
#
_cell.length_a   1.000
_cell.length_b   1.000
_cell.length_c   1.000
_cell.angle_alpha   90.00
_cell.angle_beta   90.00
_cell.angle_gamma   90.00
#
_symmetry.space_group_name_H-M   'P 1'
#
loop_
_entity.id
_entity.type
_entity.pdbx_description
1 polymer ?
#
loop_
_entity_poly.entity_id
_entity_poly.type
_entity_poly.pdbx_seq_one_letter_code
_entity_poly.pdbx_strand_id
1 'polypeptide(L)'
;KGTMDGHPGISCMVFQTAGSNATEVNRQIDRLLEEARKDLPKGVELTQMMSSNDFLFASIHEVVKTLIEAIILVILVVYVFLQDIRSTLIPLVGIVVSLIGTFAFMSVAGFSINLITLFALVLVIGTVVDDAIVVVEAVQARFDVGYKSSYMASIDAMKGISNAVITSSLVFMAVFIPVSFMGGTSGTFYTQFGLTMAVAVGISAINALTLSPALCALLLKPYINEDGTEKNNFASRFRKAFNTAFEAVVEKYKKIVLLFIKRRWLGWSLLALSVVLLVFLMNTTKTGLVPDEDQGTLFVNVSTAPGSSLKTTNDIIDRVEKRLEDLPQKLHLQKVAGYGLLSGQGNSFGMIIV
;
A
#
# COMPACT_ATOMS: atom_id res chain seq x y z
N LYS A 1 26.59 26.78 19.36
CA LYS A 1 26.85 27.70 18.23
C LYS A 1 26.33 27.02 16.98
N GLY A 2 25.45 27.69 16.24
CA GLY A 2 24.90 27.17 14.99
C GLY A 2 25.23 28.07 13.82
N THR A 3 25.41 27.47 12.65
CA THR A 3 25.44 28.18 11.37
C THR A 3 24.59 27.43 10.36
N MET A 4 24.11 28.18 9.39
CA MET A 4 23.35 27.65 8.26
C MET A 4 23.92 28.25 6.97
N ASP A 5 24.33 27.40 6.05
CA ASP A 5 24.98 27.79 4.79
C ASP A 5 26.12 28.81 5.01
N GLY A 6 26.93 28.64 6.06
CA GLY A 6 28.02 29.52 6.45
C GLY A 6 27.61 30.78 7.24
N HIS A 7 26.33 31.09 7.37
CA HIS A 7 25.82 32.24 8.11
C HIS A 7 25.49 31.90 9.56
N PRO A 8 25.71 32.80 10.55
CA PRO A 8 25.31 32.58 11.93
C PRO A 8 23.79 32.39 12.02
N GLY A 9 23.34 31.33 12.68
CA GLY A 9 21.93 31.02 12.80
C GLY A 9 21.57 30.37 14.14
N ILE A 10 20.27 30.37 14.43
CA ILE A 10 19.67 29.70 15.58
C ILE A 10 18.70 28.65 15.01
N SER A 11 18.84 27.41 15.49
CA SER A 11 17.92 26.33 15.13
C SER A 11 16.80 26.24 16.15
N CYS A 12 15.58 26.15 15.67
CA CYS A 12 14.40 25.85 16.45
C CYS A 12 13.83 24.50 16.01
N MET A 13 13.74 23.53 16.89
CA MET A 13 13.10 22.25 16.63
C MET A 13 11.71 22.26 17.26
N VAL A 14 10.70 21.98 16.44
CA VAL A 14 9.32 21.89 16.90
C VAL A 14 8.94 20.41 16.93
N PHE A 15 8.48 19.94 18.08
CA PHE A 15 8.05 18.55 18.28
C PHE A 15 6.54 18.50 18.47
N GLN A 16 5.90 17.54 17.83
CA GLN A 16 4.49 17.28 18.07
C GLN A 16 4.29 16.36 19.28
N THR A 17 3.18 16.53 19.97
CA THR A 17 2.78 15.61 21.04
C THR A 17 2.26 14.29 20.46
N ALA A 18 2.50 13.19 21.19
CA ALA A 18 1.97 11.89 20.80
C ALA A 18 0.44 11.93 20.65
N GLY A 19 -0.06 11.37 19.54
CA GLY A 19 -1.50 11.33 19.24
C GLY A 19 -2.06 12.58 18.54
N SER A 20 -1.26 13.65 18.32
CA SER A 20 -1.70 14.80 17.53
C SER A 20 -1.69 14.47 16.03
N ASN A 21 -2.53 15.17 15.26
CA ASN A 21 -2.56 15.06 13.81
C ASN A 21 -1.39 15.83 13.19
N ALA A 22 -0.39 15.10 12.66
CA ALA A 22 0.83 15.67 12.09
C ALA A 22 0.53 16.69 10.98
N THR A 23 -0.41 16.38 10.09
CA THR A 23 -0.79 17.25 8.96
C THR A 23 -1.37 18.58 9.43
N GLU A 24 -2.26 18.55 10.44
CA GLU A 24 -2.88 19.76 10.96
C GLU A 24 -1.89 20.60 11.75
N VAL A 25 -1.04 19.97 12.59
CA VAL A 25 0.03 20.67 13.33
C VAL A 25 0.98 21.35 12.35
N ASN A 26 1.43 20.66 11.32
CA ASN A 26 2.33 21.23 10.33
C ASN A 26 1.69 22.39 9.54
N ARG A 27 0.39 22.28 9.18
CA ARG A 27 -0.32 23.39 8.54
C ARG A 27 -0.40 24.64 9.45
N GLN A 28 -0.55 24.44 10.75
CA GLN A 28 -0.53 25.55 11.71
C GLN A 28 0.86 26.16 11.83
N ILE A 29 1.93 25.31 11.82
CA ILE A 29 3.31 25.77 11.82
C ILE A 29 3.60 26.58 10.55
N ASP A 30 3.22 26.11 9.37
CA ASP A 30 3.47 26.81 8.10
C ASP A 30 2.81 28.21 8.10
N ARG A 31 1.56 28.33 8.60
CA ARG A 31 0.89 29.62 8.77
C ARG A 31 1.65 30.54 9.73
N LEU A 32 2.08 29.99 10.86
CA LEU A 32 2.85 30.74 11.84
C LEU A 32 4.19 31.21 11.30
N LEU A 33 4.85 30.39 10.47
CA LEU A 33 6.09 30.77 9.77
C LEU A 33 5.89 31.86 8.74
N GLU A 34 4.76 31.83 8.01
CA GLU A 34 4.38 32.90 7.08
C GLU A 34 4.08 34.23 7.78
N GLU A 35 3.44 34.20 8.95
CA GLU A 35 3.23 35.38 9.80
C GLU A 35 4.54 35.89 10.34
N ALA A 36 5.36 35.02 10.91
CA ALA A 36 6.67 35.37 11.47
C ALA A 36 7.60 36.01 10.43
N ARG A 37 7.59 35.53 9.19
CA ARG A 37 8.38 36.13 8.08
C ARG A 37 8.07 37.61 7.85
N LYS A 38 6.85 38.06 8.13
CA LYS A 38 6.44 39.47 7.96
C LYS A 38 7.02 40.38 9.04
N ASP A 39 7.28 39.83 10.23
CA ASP A 39 7.72 40.56 11.40
C ASP A 39 9.24 40.47 11.65
N LEU A 40 9.98 39.76 10.76
CA LEU A 40 11.42 39.59 10.91
C LEU A 40 12.18 40.92 10.71
N PRO A 41 13.21 41.21 11.53
CA PRO A 41 14.11 42.33 11.31
C PRO A 41 14.83 42.22 9.99
N LYS A 42 15.20 43.38 9.40
CA LYS A 42 16.00 43.39 8.17
C LYS A 42 17.33 42.67 8.35
N GLY A 43 17.61 41.73 7.45
CA GLY A 43 18.83 40.91 7.48
C GLY A 43 18.70 39.58 8.25
N VAL A 44 17.53 39.27 8.74
CA VAL A 44 17.21 37.95 9.31
C VAL A 44 16.32 37.19 8.34
N GLU A 45 16.73 35.97 7.98
CA GLU A 45 15.96 35.06 7.13
C GLU A 45 15.54 33.84 7.92
N LEU A 46 14.31 33.36 7.68
CA LEU A 46 13.77 32.16 8.29
C LEU A 46 13.72 31.07 7.21
N THR A 47 14.57 30.07 7.38
CA THR A 47 14.68 28.93 6.48
C THR A 47 14.21 27.67 7.18
N GLN A 48 13.37 26.91 6.51
CA GLN A 48 12.89 25.60 6.99
C GLN A 48 13.83 24.53 6.42
N MET A 49 14.59 23.89 7.31
CA MET A 49 15.55 22.86 6.92
C MET A 49 14.90 21.53 6.61
N MET A 50 13.92 21.16 7.37
CA MET A 50 13.27 19.85 7.29
C MET A 50 11.80 20.01 7.62
N SER A 51 10.96 19.50 6.74
CA SER A 51 9.53 19.41 6.98
C SER A 51 9.09 17.94 6.85
N SER A 52 8.52 17.40 7.91
CA SER A 52 7.88 16.08 7.82
C SER A 52 6.70 16.07 6.86
N ASN A 53 6.15 17.23 6.51
CA ASN A 53 5.06 17.37 5.56
C ASN A 53 5.46 17.00 4.14
N ASP A 54 6.62 17.45 3.68
CA ASP A 54 7.05 17.25 2.29
C ASP A 54 7.18 15.76 2.01
N PHE A 55 7.80 15.04 2.94
CA PHE A 55 7.89 13.58 2.87
C PHE A 55 6.51 12.92 2.99
N LEU A 56 5.67 13.34 3.93
CA LEU A 56 4.34 12.79 4.14
C LEU A 56 3.45 12.97 2.91
N PHE A 57 3.39 14.19 2.35
CA PHE A 57 2.59 14.48 1.16
C PHE A 57 3.11 13.78 -0.09
N ALA A 58 4.44 13.74 -0.29
CA ALA A 58 5.05 12.99 -1.38
C ALA A 58 4.70 11.50 -1.28
N SER A 59 4.80 10.93 -0.10
CA SER A 59 4.46 9.53 0.15
C SER A 59 2.98 9.24 -0.06
N ILE A 60 2.08 10.08 0.47
CA ILE A 60 0.63 9.94 0.25
C ILE A 60 0.30 10.05 -1.25
N HIS A 61 0.90 11.02 -1.94
CA HIS A 61 0.68 11.20 -3.38
C HIS A 61 1.11 9.96 -4.18
N GLU A 62 2.28 9.39 -3.87
CA GLU A 62 2.78 8.20 -4.56
C GLU A 62 1.89 6.97 -4.28
N VAL A 63 1.40 6.81 -3.05
CA VAL A 63 0.49 5.70 -2.72
C VAL A 63 -0.88 5.88 -3.37
N VAL A 64 -1.43 7.09 -3.42
CA VAL A 64 -2.69 7.36 -4.13
C VAL A 64 -2.53 7.11 -5.63
N LYS A 65 -1.42 7.51 -6.21
CA LYS A 65 -1.08 7.21 -7.61
C LYS A 65 -1.01 5.70 -7.84
N THR A 66 -0.29 4.97 -6.99
CA THR A 66 -0.19 3.51 -7.04
C THR A 66 -1.57 2.84 -6.88
N LEU A 67 -2.44 3.37 -6.02
CA LEU A 67 -3.82 2.90 -5.85
C LEU A 67 -4.60 3.00 -7.18
N ILE A 68 -4.50 4.15 -7.85
CA ILE A 68 -5.16 4.39 -9.14
C ILE A 68 -4.58 3.46 -10.22
N GLU A 69 -3.26 3.33 -10.29
CA GLU A 69 -2.57 2.43 -11.22
C GLU A 69 -2.98 0.96 -10.98
N ALA A 70 -3.07 0.53 -9.73
CA ALA A 70 -3.54 -0.80 -9.36
C ALA A 70 -4.98 -1.04 -9.83
N ILE A 71 -5.89 -0.10 -9.60
CA ILE A 71 -7.28 -0.20 -10.06
C ILE A 71 -7.33 -0.31 -11.59
N ILE A 72 -6.60 0.53 -12.32
CA ILE A 72 -6.55 0.51 -13.78
C ILE A 72 -6.01 -0.84 -14.28
N LEU A 73 -4.92 -1.33 -13.69
CA LEU A 73 -4.32 -2.61 -14.05
C LEU A 73 -5.29 -3.77 -13.81
N VAL A 74 -5.94 -3.78 -12.65
CA VAL A 74 -6.95 -4.80 -12.31
C VAL A 74 -8.11 -4.78 -13.31
N ILE A 75 -8.66 -3.61 -13.64
CA ILE A 75 -9.73 -3.47 -14.64
C ILE A 75 -9.28 -4.01 -15.99
N LEU A 76 -8.05 -3.69 -16.41
CA LEU A 76 -7.51 -4.16 -17.68
C LEU A 76 -7.39 -5.68 -17.68
N VAL A 77 -6.83 -6.28 -16.64
CA VAL A 77 -6.69 -7.74 -16.50
C VAL A 77 -8.07 -8.41 -16.52
N VAL A 78 -8.99 -7.93 -15.68
CA VAL A 78 -10.36 -8.47 -15.61
C VAL A 78 -11.06 -8.37 -16.96
N TYR A 79 -10.89 -7.23 -17.66
CA TYR A 79 -11.46 -7.06 -19.00
C TYR A 79 -10.88 -8.04 -20.02
N VAL A 80 -9.58 -8.31 -19.99
CA VAL A 80 -8.93 -9.28 -20.90
C VAL A 80 -9.45 -10.69 -20.66
N PHE A 81 -9.68 -11.09 -19.41
CA PHE A 81 -10.17 -12.43 -19.07
C PHE A 81 -11.67 -12.58 -19.28
N LEU A 82 -12.47 -11.64 -18.79
CA LEU A 82 -13.94 -11.69 -18.94
C LEU A 82 -14.43 -11.31 -20.34
N GLN A 83 -13.64 -10.56 -21.12
CA GLN A 83 -13.87 -10.17 -22.52
C GLN A 83 -15.23 -9.49 -22.77
N ASP A 84 -15.85 -8.97 -21.70
CA ASP A 84 -17.13 -8.27 -21.74
C ASP A 84 -17.11 -7.08 -20.78
N ILE A 85 -17.44 -5.89 -21.29
CA ILE A 85 -17.43 -4.65 -20.52
C ILE A 85 -18.43 -4.67 -19.36
N ARG A 86 -19.57 -5.36 -19.55
CA ARG A 86 -20.61 -5.45 -18.51
C ARG A 86 -20.15 -6.32 -17.35
N SER A 87 -19.51 -7.42 -17.66
CA SER A 87 -18.90 -8.32 -16.69
C SER A 87 -17.78 -7.63 -15.92
N THR A 88 -16.96 -6.81 -16.59
CA THR A 88 -15.88 -6.04 -15.98
C THR A 88 -16.39 -4.93 -15.06
N LEU A 89 -17.54 -4.33 -15.38
CA LEU A 89 -18.11 -3.25 -14.58
C LEU A 89 -18.55 -3.72 -13.18
N ILE A 90 -18.91 -4.98 -13.02
CA ILE A 90 -19.40 -5.53 -11.75
C ILE A 90 -18.30 -5.54 -10.67
N PRO A 91 -17.11 -6.14 -10.90
CA PRO A 91 -16.00 -6.04 -9.98
C PRO A 91 -15.56 -4.60 -9.71
N LEU A 92 -15.58 -3.74 -10.74
CA LEU A 92 -15.22 -2.33 -10.57
C LEU A 92 -16.13 -1.60 -9.57
N VAL A 93 -17.45 -1.80 -9.69
CA VAL A 93 -18.42 -1.24 -8.71
C VAL A 93 -18.16 -1.82 -7.32
N GLY A 94 -17.84 -3.11 -7.23
CA GLY A 94 -17.47 -3.79 -5.98
C GLY A 94 -16.26 -3.16 -5.30
N ILE A 95 -15.20 -2.82 -6.07
CA ILE A 95 -14.02 -2.12 -5.56
C ILE A 95 -14.41 -0.76 -4.96
N VAL A 96 -15.13 0.05 -5.74
CA VAL A 96 -15.51 1.41 -5.31
C VAL A 96 -16.33 1.38 -4.03
N VAL A 97 -17.34 0.50 -3.96
CA VAL A 97 -18.19 0.35 -2.76
C VAL A 97 -17.39 -0.14 -1.56
N SER A 98 -16.49 -1.11 -1.75
CA SER A 98 -15.65 -1.62 -0.66
C SER A 98 -14.66 -0.58 -0.16
N LEU A 99 -14.04 0.21 -1.03
CA LEU A 99 -13.14 1.30 -0.63
C LEU A 99 -13.90 2.38 0.15
N ILE A 100 -15.06 2.83 -0.36
CA ILE A 100 -15.89 3.84 0.34
C ILE A 100 -16.31 3.30 1.72
N GLY A 101 -16.76 2.06 1.80
CA GLY A 101 -17.13 1.43 3.06
C GLY A 101 -15.95 1.33 4.05
N THR A 102 -14.75 1.02 3.55
CA THR A 102 -13.55 0.96 4.37
C THR A 102 -13.15 2.35 4.88
N PHE A 103 -13.20 3.39 4.04
CA PHE A 103 -12.96 4.76 4.48
C PHE A 103 -14.00 5.23 5.51
N ALA A 104 -15.27 4.87 5.33
CA ALA A 104 -16.32 5.18 6.31
C ALA A 104 -16.02 4.51 7.67
N PHE A 105 -15.61 3.24 7.66
CA PHE A 105 -15.17 2.56 8.88
C PHE A 105 -13.98 3.26 9.53
N MET A 106 -12.93 3.59 8.76
CA MET A 106 -11.75 4.29 9.28
C MET A 106 -12.13 5.61 9.95
N SER A 107 -13.05 6.38 9.35
CA SER A 107 -13.55 7.62 9.92
C SER A 107 -14.26 7.42 11.26
N VAL A 108 -15.12 6.40 11.37
CA VAL A 108 -15.83 6.07 12.61
C VAL A 108 -14.88 5.53 13.68
N ALA A 109 -13.89 4.72 13.28
CA ALA A 109 -12.89 4.16 14.19
C ALA A 109 -11.82 5.20 14.65
N GLY A 110 -11.87 6.42 14.13
CA GLY A 110 -10.89 7.46 14.44
C GLY A 110 -9.49 7.19 13.83
N PHE A 111 -9.41 6.37 12.78
CA PHE A 111 -8.15 6.11 12.07
C PHE A 111 -7.85 7.27 11.12
N SER A 112 -6.59 7.68 11.11
CA SER A 112 -6.10 8.64 10.14
C SER A 112 -5.73 7.97 8.81
N ILE A 113 -5.89 8.70 7.71
CA ILE A 113 -5.30 8.31 6.43
C ILE A 113 -3.79 8.53 6.57
N ASN A 114 -3.04 7.45 6.54
CA ASN A 114 -1.59 7.43 6.61
C ASN A 114 -1.03 6.38 5.63
N LEU A 115 0.28 6.35 5.51
CA LEU A 115 0.96 5.44 4.57
C LEU A 115 0.55 3.98 4.77
N ILE A 116 0.40 3.55 6.02
CA ILE A 116 0.10 2.17 6.39
C ILE A 116 -1.32 1.78 6.02
N THR A 117 -2.29 2.66 6.33
CA THR A 117 -3.70 2.43 5.97
C THR A 117 -3.90 2.48 4.46
N LEU A 118 -3.16 3.33 3.74
CA LEU A 118 -3.18 3.36 2.29
C LEU A 118 -2.53 2.10 1.68
N PHE A 119 -1.44 1.59 2.23
CA PHE A 119 -0.89 0.30 1.80
C PHE A 119 -1.86 -0.85 2.04
N ALA A 120 -2.57 -0.87 3.17
CA ALA A 120 -3.62 -1.83 3.41
C ALA A 120 -4.70 -1.77 2.31
N LEU A 121 -5.13 -0.57 1.92
CA LEU A 121 -6.12 -0.39 0.86
C LEU A 121 -5.62 -0.86 -0.52
N VAL A 122 -4.38 -0.57 -0.88
CA VAL A 122 -3.77 -1.08 -2.13
C VAL A 122 -3.77 -2.61 -2.16
N LEU A 123 -3.37 -3.24 -1.04
CA LEU A 123 -3.32 -4.69 -0.93
C LEU A 123 -4.71 -5.33 -0.98
N VAL A 124 -5.70 -4.68 -0.36
CA VAL A 124 -7.09 -5.14 -0.32
C VAL A 124 -7.75 -5.12 -1.70
N ILE A 125 -7.39 -4.22 -2.61
CA ILE A 125 -8.00 -4.16 -3.94
C ILE A 125 -7.95 -5.51 -4.64
N GLY A 126 -6.81 -6.21 -4.57
CA GLY A 126 -6.67 -7.54 -5.16
C GLY A 126 -7.68 -8.54 -4.59
N THR A 127 -7.78 -8.62 -3.27
CA THR A 127 -8.68 -9.58 -2.60
C THR A 127 -10.16 -9.24 -2.79
N VAL A 128 -10.51 -7.94 -2.80
CA VAL A 128 -11.88 -7.46 -3.05
C VAL A 128 -12.36 -7.83 -4.46
N VAL A 129 -11.46 -7.72 -5.43
CA VAL A 129 -11.77 -8.05 -6.82
C VAL A 129 -12.00 -9.53 -7.01
N ASP A 130 -11.21 -10.37 -6.36
CA ASP A 130 -11.30 -11.83 -6.48
C ASP A 130 -12.69 -12.35 -6.10
N ASP A 131 -13.27 -11.88 -4.99
CA ASP A 131 -14.62 -12.27 -4.57
C ASP A 131 -15.67 -11.94 -5.65
N ALA A 132 -15.60 -10.74 -6.25
CA ALA A 132 -16.54 -10.31 -7.28
C ALA A 132 -16.33 -11.06 -8.60
N ILE A 133 -15.08 -11.37 -8.98
CA ILE A 133 -14.76 -12.15 -10.18
C ILE A 133 -15.35 -13.55 -10.09
N VAL A 134 -15.18 -14.23 -8.95
CA VAL A 134 -15.74 -15.58 -8.71
C VAL A 134 -17.25 -15.59 -8.92
N VAL A 135 -17.96 -14.55 -8.46
CA VAL A 135 -19.41 -14.44 -8.67
C VAL A 135 -19.75 -14.29 -10.16
N VAL A 136 -19.05 -13.38 -10.86
CA VAL A 136 -19.28 -13.15 -12.29
C VAL A 136 -19.03 -14.41 -13.12
N GLU A 137 -17.89 -15.09 -12.86
CA GLU A 137 -17.53 -16.33 -13.55
C GLU A 137 -18.54 -17.44 -13.30
N ALA A 138 -19.00 -17.59 -12.04
CA ALA A 138 -20.01 -18.59 -11.71
C ALA A 138 -21.35 -18.34 -12.44
N VAL A 139 -21.76 -17.09 -12.61
CA VAL A 139 -22.97 -16.72 -13.37
C VAL A 139 -22.76 -16.96 -14.86
N GLN A 140 -21.58 -16.61 -15.40
CA GLN A 140 -21.23 -16.88 -16.80
C GLN A 140 -21.24 -18.40 -17.09
N ALA A 141 -20.68 -19.20 -16.20
CA ALA A 141 -20.72 -20.66 -16.33
C ALA A 141 -22.16 -21.22 -16.39
N ARG A 142 -23.15 -20.55 -15.77
CA ARG A 142 -24.58 -20.94 -15.92
C ARG A 142 -25.12 -20.62 -17.30
N PHE A 143 -24.69 -19.53 -17.94
CA PHE A 143 -25.05 -19.26 -19.33
C PHE A 143 -24.51 -20.33 -20.27
N ASP A 144 -23.29 -20.82 -20.06
CA ASP A 144 -22.67 -21.87 -20.86
C ASP A 144 -23.45 -23.22 -20.77
N VAL A 145 -24.10 -23.47 -19.63
CA VAL A 145 -24.97 -24.64 -19.41
C VAL A 145 -26.39 -24.43 -20.02
N GLY A 146 -26.69 -23.23 -20.55
CA GLY A 146 -27.94 -22.96 -21.26
C GLY A 146 -28.98 -22.12 -20.52
N TYR A 147 -28.64 -21.49 -19.43
CA TYR A 147 -29.54 -20.55 -18.76
C TYR A 147 -29.77 -19.31 -19.64
N LYS A 148 -31.04 -19.01 -19.91
CA LYS A 148 -31.47 -17.84 -20.73
C LYS A 148 -31.74 -16.60 -19.85
N SER A 149 -32.02 -16.78 -18.55
CA SER A 149 -32.34 -15.70 -17.62
C SER A 149 -31.16 -15.42 -16.72
N SER A 150 -30.65 -14.16 -16.75
CA SER A 150 -29.57 -13.70 -15.88
C SER A 150 -29.95 -13.78 -14.41
N TYR A 151 -31.22 -13.52 -14.09
CA TYR A 151 -31.74 -13.63 -12.73
C TYR A 151 -31.64 -15.06 -12.18
N MET A 152 -32.13 -16.04 -12.95
CA MET A 152 -32.08 -17.45 -12.55
C MET A 152 -30.64 -17.99 -12.52
N ALA A 153 -29.82 -17.59 -13.48
CA ALA A 153 -28.39 -17.91 -13.50
C ALA A 153 -27.67 -17.41 -12.25
N SER A 154 -27.94 -16.16 -11.82
CA SER A 154 -27.35 -15.57 -10.63
C SER A 154 -27.78 -16.29 -9.35
N ILE A 155 -29.07 -16.61 -9.19
CA ILE A 155 -29.56 -17.35 -8.02
C ILE A 155 -28.90 -18.72 -7.92
N ASP A 156 -28.84 -19.45 -9.03
CA ASP A 156 -28.31 -20.81 -9.02
C ASP A 156 -26.77 -20.84 -8.88
N ALA A 157 -26.07 -19.87 -9.46
CA ALA A 157 -24.64 -19.69 -9.25
C ALA A 157 -24.31 -19.48 -7.77
N MET A 158 -25.06 -18.60 -7.08
CA MET A 158 -24.83 -18.29 -5.66
C MET A 158 -24.99 -19.49 -4.74
N LYS A 159 -25.89 -20.45 -5.05
CA LYS A 159 -26.02 -21.69 -4.26
C LYS A 159 -24.72 -22.50 -4.22
N GLY A 160 -23.92 -22.44 -5.29
CA GLY A 160 -22.66 -23.18 -5.37
C GLY A 160 -21.47 -22.48 -4.73
N ILE A 161 -21.45 -21.15 -4.71
CA ILE A 161 -20.25 -20.38 -4.31
C ILE A 161 -20.38 -19.63 -2.98
N SER A 162 -21.58 -19.36 -2.48
CA SER A 162 -21.76 -18.56 -1.26
C SER A 162 -20.95 -19.08 -0.06
N ASN A 163 -20.95 -20.39 0.16
CA ASN A 163 -20.16 -20.98 1.24
C ASN A 163 -18.65 -20.79 1.06
N ALA A 164 -18.17 -20.86 -0.19
CA ALA A 164 -16.75 -20.64 -0.49
C ALA A 164 -16.34 -19.21 -0.20
N VAL A 165 -17.14 -18.24 -0.65
CA VAL A 165 -16.89 -16.80 -0.41
C VAL A 165 -16.91 -16.49 1.10
N ILE A 166 -17.91 -17.00 1.85
CA ILE A 166 -17.96 -16.79 3.30
C ILE A 166 -16.74 -17.40 3.99
N THR A 167 -16.39 -18.64 3.64
CA THR A 167 -15.26 -19.33 4.28
C THR A 167 -13.94 -18.66 3.99
N SER A 168 -13.67 -18.28 2.72
CA SER A 168 -12.44 -17.60 2.35
C SER A 168 -12.28 -16.26 3.06
N SER A 169 -13.34 -15.46 3.11
CA SER A 169 -13.31 -14.17 3.79
C SER A 169 -13.16 -14.31 5.32
N LEU A 170 -13.80 -15.31 5.94
CA LEU A 170 -13.61 -15.59 7.37
C LEU A 170 -12.17 -16.03 7.68
N VAL A 171 -11.57 -16.88 6.85
CA VAL A 171 -10.17 -17.29 7.01
C VAL A 171 -9.25 -16.09 6.88
N PHE A 172 -9.49 -15.22 5.91
CA PHE A 172 -8.70 -14.01 5.72
C PHE A 172 -8.80 -13.08 6.94
N MET A 173 -10.01 -12.80 7.41
CA MET A 173 -10.23 -12.01 8.63
C MET A 173 -9.57 -12.64 9.86
N ALA A 174 -9.63 -13.98 9.99
CA ALA A 174 -9.03 -14.71 11.10
C ALA A 174 -7.50 -14.58 11.16
N VAL A 175 -6.84 -14.23 10.05
CA VAL A 175 -5.40 -13.92 10.02
C VAL A 175 -5.14 -12.49 10.49
N PHE A 176 -5.92 -11.51 10.03
CA PHE A 176 -5.64 -10.09 10.28
C PHE A 176 -6.18 -9.58 11.62
N ILE A 177 -7.29 -10.15 12.14
CA ILE A 177 -7.84 -9.75 13.43
C ILE A 177 -6.84 -9.98 14.58
N PRO A 178 -6.19 -11.14 14.73
CA PRO A 178 -5.19 -11.34 15.79
C PRO A 178 -3.99 -10.40 15.68
N VAL A 179 -3.55 -10.09 14.45
CA VAL A 179 -2.45 -9.14 14.20
C VAL A 179 -2.79 -7.75 14.76
N SER A 180 -4.06 -7.37 14.74
CA SER A 180 -4.54 -6.08 15.27
C SER A 180 -4.44 -5.95 16.79
N PHE A 181 -4.24 -7.04 17.52
CA PHE A 181 -4.05 -7.04 18.97
C PHE A 181 -2.59 -7.10 19.42
N MET A 182 -1.65 -7.00 18.48
CA MET A 182 -0.23 -6.97 18.82
C MET A 182 0.10 -5.67 19.57
N GLY A 183 0.77 -5.79 20.72
CA GLY A 183 1.20 -4.66 21.53
C GLY A 183 2.60 -4.14 21.14
N GLY A 184 3.04 -3.10 21.88
CA GLY A 184 4.37 -2.50 21.71
C GLY A 184 4.38 -1.31 20.75
N THR A 185 5.58 -0.79 20.45
CA THR A 185 5.77 0.38 19.57
C THR A 185 5.22 0.15 18.15
N SER A 186 5.28 -1.09 17.67
CA SER A 186 4.72 -1.49 16.37
C SER A 186 3.21 -1.78 16.42
N GLY A 187 2.64 -1.86 17.64
CA GLY A 187 1.23 -2.26 17.81
C GLY A 187 0.25 -1.32 17.10
N THR A 188 0.47 -0.02 17.17
CA THR A 188 -0.37 0.97 16.48
C THR A 188 -0.41 0.74 14.97
N PHE A 189 0.74 0.38 14.37
CA PHE A 189 0.84 0.06 12.94
C PHE A 189 0.03 -1.18 12.60
N TYR A 190 0.23 -2.26 13.34
CA TYR A 190 -0.45 -3.52 13.11
C TYR A 190 -1.95 -3.44 13.36
N THR A 191 -2.38 -2.66 14.37
CA THR A 191 -3.80 -2.43 14.64
C THR A 191 -4.50 -1.73 13.48
N GLN A 192 -3.94 -0.61 13.00
CA GLN A 192 -4.55 0.12 11.88
C GLN A 192 -4.53 -0.69 10.59
N PHE A 193 -3.41 -1.32 10.27
CA PHE A 193 -3.27 -2.18 9.09
C PHE A 193 -4.24 -3.37 9.13
N GLY A 194 -4.19 -4.16 10.21
CA GLY A 194 -4.95 -5.39 10.35
C GLY A 194 -6.46 -5.16 10.38
N LEU A 195 -6.93 -4.15 11.12
CA LEU A 195 -8.37 -3.82 11.15
C LEU A 195 -8.86 -3.27 9.82
N THR A 196 -8.07 -2.41 9.16
CA THR A 196 -8.42 -1.91 7.83
C THR A 196 -8.57 -3.05 6.83
N MET A 197 -7.61 -4.00 6.83
CA MET A 197 -7.65 -5.20 5.99
C MET A 197 -8.87 -6.09 6.31
N ALA A 198 -9.09 -6.40 7.58
CA ALA A 198 -10.18 -7.28 7.99
C ALA A 198 -11.55 -6.71 7.64
N VAL A 199 -11.75 -5.41 7.88
CA VAL A 199 -13.03 -4.74 7.56
C VAL A 199 -13.25 -4.64 6.06
N ALA A 200 -12.21 -4.29 5.30
CA ALA A 200 -12.32 -4.19 3.85
C ALA A 200 -12.70 -5.53 3.21
N VAL A 201 -12.10 -6.64 3.67
CA VAL A 201 -12.47 -7.99 3.22
C VAL A 201 -13.88 -8.35 3.68
N GLY A 202 -14.29 -7.99 4.90
CA GLY A 202 -15.66 -8.19 5.36
C GLY A 202 -16.70 -7.47 4.50
N ILE A 203 -16.44 -6.21 4.12
CA ILE A 203 -17.29 -5.44 3.20
C ILE A 203 -17.28 -6.07 1.80
N SER A 204 -16.12 -6.55 1.32
CA SER A 204 -16.01 -7.29 0.06
C SER A 204 -16.90 -8.51 0.03
N ALA A 205 -16.86 -9.32 1.08
CA ALA A 205 -17.70 -10.51 1.21
C ALA A 205 -19.21 -10.17 1.16
N ILE A 206 -19.62 -9.11 1.87
CA ILE A 206 -21.00 -8.64 1.82
C ILE A 206 -21.38 -8.20 0.39
N ASN A 207 -20.50 -7.46 -0.28
CA ASN A 207 -20.71 -7.03 -1.67
C ASN A 207 -20.80 -8.24 -2.63
N ALA A 208 -19.91 -9.22 -2.47
CA ALA A 208 -19.90 -10.42 -3.30
C ALA A 208 -21.16 -11.28 -3.11
N LEU A 209 -21.74 -11.27 -1.91
CA LEU A 209 -22.96 -12.05 -1.61
C LEU A 209 -24.26 -11.30 -1.93
N THR A 210 -24.21 -9.97 -2.08
CA THR A 210 -25.41 -9.14 -2.28
C THR A 210 -25.35 -8.32 -3.55
N LEU A 211 -24.41 -7.39 -3.64
CA LEU A 211 -24.29 -6.44 -4.74
C LEU A 211 -23.88 -7.11 -6.05
N SER A 212 -22.86 -7.97 -6.01
CA SER A 212 -22.33 -8.61 -7.24
C SER A 212 -23.37 -9.51 -7.93
N PRO A 213 -24.12 -10.41 -7.25
CA PRO A 213 -25.15 -11.20 -7.90
C PRO A 213 -26.33 -10.35 -8.37
N ALA A 214 -26.68 -9.27 -7.67
CA ALA A 214 -27.72 -8.34 -8.13
C ALA A 214 -27.31 -7.62 -9.42
N LEU A 215 -26.05 -7.15 -9.48
CA LEU A 215 -25.51 -6.53 -10.71
C LEU A 215 -25.39 -7.56 -11.84
N CYS A 216 -25.01 -8.80 -11.57
CA CYS A 216 -25.02 -9.88 -12.56
C CYS A 216 -26.42 -10.09 -13.16
N ALA A 217 -27.44 -10.14 -12.31
CA ALA A 217 -28.82 -10.30 -12.74
C ALA A 217 -29.33 -9.14 -13.61
N LEU A 218 -28.83 -7.91 -13.37
CA LEU A 218 -29.24 -6.71 -14.08
C LEU A 218 -28.44 -6.48 -15.37
N LEU A 219 -27.13 -6.70 -15.34
CA LEU A 219 -26.21 -6.26 -16.40
C LEU A 219 -25.82 -7.38 -17.36
N LEU A 220 -25.68 -8.62 -16.87
CA LEU A 220 -25.22 -9.71 -17.72
C LEU A 220 -26.32 -10.17 -18.69
N LYS A 221 -25.88 -10.61 -19.84
CA LYS A 221 -26.75 -11.21 -20.86
C LYS A 221 -26.06 -12.46 -21.41
N PRO A 222 -26.83 -13.51 -21.79
CA PRO A 222 -26.28 -14.66 -22.50
C PRO A 222 -25.56 -14.21 -23.77
N TYR A 223 -24.45 -14.85 -24.09
CA TYR A 223 -23.65 -14.51 -25.30
C TYR A 223 -24.31 -14.94 -26.62
N ILE A 224 -25.25 -15.85 -26.57
CA ILE A 224 -25.93 -16.39 -27.76
C ILE A 224 -27.20 -15.58 -27.99
N ASN A 225 -27.30 -14.94 -29.15
CA ASN A 225 -28.58 -14.35 -29.63
C ASN A 225 -29.61 -15.46 -29.81
N GLU A 226 -30.89 -15.13 -29.73
CA GLU A 226 -32.02 -16.07 -30.02
C GLU A 226 -31.89 -16.78 -31.35
N ASP A 227 -31.16 -16.21 -32.32
CA ASP A 227 -30.95 -16.73 -33.69
C ASP A 227 -29.66 -17.57 -33.85
N GLY A 228 -28.89 -17.85 -32.79
CA GLY A 228 -27.69 -18.69 -32.87
C GLY A 228 -26.51 -18.10 -33.65
N THR A 229 -26.56 -16.84 -34.07
CA THR A 229 -25.52 -16.20 -34.86
C THR A 229 -24.56 -15.37 -33.99
N GLU A 230 -23.27 -15.74 -33.97
CA GLU A 230 -22.23 -14.92 -33.44
C GLU A 230 -22.02 -13.65 -34.29
N LYS A 231 -22.04 -12.47 -33.64
CA LYS A 231 -21.68 -11.23 -34.35
C LYS A 231 -20.20 -11.27 -34.75
N ASN A 232 -19.92 -11.22 -36.03
CA ASN A 232 -18.56 -11.29 -36.60
C ASN A 232 -17.86 -9.93 -36.52
N ASN A 233 -17.56 -9.47 -35.27
CA ASN A 233 -16.88 -8.22 -35.00
C ASN A 233 -15.40 -8.49 -34.59
N PHE A 234 -14.55 -7.47 -34.65
CA PHE A 234 -13.14 -7.55 -34.22
C PHE A 234 -13.01 -8.14 -32.79
N ALA A 235 -13.92 -7.77 -31.89
CA ALA A 235 -13.99 -8.29 -30.53
C ALA A 235 -14.24 -9.82 -30.49
N SER A 236 -15.10 -10.35 -31.39
CA SER A 236 -15.35 -11.80 -31.45
C SER A 236 -14.14 -12.58 -31.98
N ARG A 237 -13.39 -11.99 -32.90
CA ARG A 237 -12.14 -12.60 -33.41
C ARG A 237 -11.05 -12.62 -32.35
N PHE A 238 -10.90 -11.54 -31.59
CA PHE A 238 -9.98 -11.49 -30.47
C PHE A 238 -10.36 -12.53 -29.41
N ARG A 239 -11.63 -12.59 -29.01
CA ARG A 239 -12.16 -13.57 -28.06
C ARG A 239 -11.87 -15.01 -28.51
N LYS A 240 -12.10 -15.33 -29.75
CA LYS A 240 -11.84 -16.67 -30.30
C LYS A 240 -10.34 -17.02 -30.26
N ALA A 241 -9.47 -16.09 -30.66
CA ALA A 241 -8.02 -16.29 -30.61
C ALA A 241 -7.52 -16.44 -29.15
N PHE A 242 -8.00 -15.61 -28.23
CA PHE A 242 -7.67 -15.70 -26.83
C PHE A 242 -8.13 -17.02 -26.21
N ASN A 243 -9.37 -17.43 -26.42
CA ASN A 243 -9.93 -18.67 -25.90
C ASN A 243 -9.16 -19.88 -26.42
N THR A 244 -8.80 -19.92 -27.69
CA THR A 244 -7.99 -21.02 -28.27
C THR A 244 -6.61 -21.09 -27.63
N ALA A 245 -5.96 -19.94 -27.39
CA ALA A 245 -4.68 -19.89 -26.70
C ALA A 245 -4.80 -20.30 -25.22
N PHE A 246 -5.87 -19.85 -24.57
CA PHE A 246 -6.15 -20.18 -23.17
C PHE A 246 -6.48 -21.68 -22.99
N GLU A 247 -7.28 -22.27 -23.87
CA GLU A 247 -7.55 -23.73 -23.87
C GLU A 247 -6.27 -24.55 -24.00
N ALA A 248 -5.32 -24.11 -24.84
CA ALA A 248 -4.02 -24.78 -24.96
C ALA A 248 -3.22 -24.74 -23.63
N VAL A 249 -3.31 -23.65 -22.88
CA VAL A 249 -2.70 -23.54 -21.55
C VAL A 249 -3.41 -24.45 -20.56
N VAL A 250 -4.75 -24.45 -20.56
CA VAL A 250 -5.58 -25.32 -19.70
C VAL A 250 -5.27 -26.79 -19.94
N GLU A 251 -5.10 -27.22 -21.19
CA GLU A 251 -4.72 -28.61 -21.52
C GLU A 251 -3.33 -29.00 -20.98
N LYS A 252 -2.36 -28.09 -21.04
CA LYS A 252 -1.04 -28.31 -20.41
C LYS A 252 -1.16 -28.40 -18.90
N TYR A 253 -1.94 -27.49 -18.28
CA TYR A 253 -2.21 -27.49 -16.86
C TYR A 253 -2.86 -28.81 -16.39
N LYS A 254 -3.89 -29.30 -17.09
CA LYS A 254 -4.53 -30.60 -16.82
C LYS A 254 -3.51 -31.74 -16.81
N LYS A 255 -2.60 -31.77 -17.78
CA LYS A 255 -1.53 -32.79 -17.84
C LYS A 255 -0.61 -32.74 -16.63
N ILE A 256 -0.22 -31.52 -16.18
CA ILE A 256 0.61 -31.33 -15.00
C ILE A 256 -0.14 -31.80 -13.74
N VAL A 257 -1.39 -31.36 -13.56
CA VAL A 257 -2.20 -31.79 -12.42
C VAL A 257 -2.37 -33.30 -12.38
N LEU A 258 -2.67 -33.94 -13.52
CA LEU A 258 -2.76 -35.39 -13.60
C LEU A 258 -1.44 -36.10 -13.26
N LEU A 259 -0.28 -35.50 -13.59
CA LEU A 259 1.02 -36.02 -13.20
C LEU A 259 1.17 -36.01 -11.68
N PHE A 260 0.82 -34.90 -11.01
CA PHE A 260 0.87 -34.78 -9.55
C PHE A 260 -0.10 -35.74 -8.85
N ILE A 261 -1.31 -35.91 -9.40
CA ILE A 261 -2.27 -36.87 -8.86
C ILE A 261 -1.75 -38.32 -8.96
N LYS A 262 -1.19 -38.68 -10.13
CA LYS A 262 -0.63 -40.02 -10.35
C LYS A 262 0.63 -40.28 -9.53
N ARG A 263 1.47 -39.27 -9.37
CA ARG A 263 2.74 -39.38 -8.64
C ARG A 263 2.71 -38.49 -7.39
N ARG A 264 1.96 -38.91 -6.39
CA ARG A 264 1.75 -38.17 -5.13
C ARG A 264 3.05 -37.73 -4.46
N TRP A 265 4.11 -38.51 -4.60
CA TRP A 265 5.42 -38.16 -4.03
C TRP A 265 6.00 -36.84 -4.59
N LEU A 266 5.67 -36.47 -5.85
CA LEU A 266 6.06 -35.18 -6.42
C LEU A 266 5.42 -34.01 -5.67
N GLY A 267 4.16 -34.14 -5.28
CA GLY A 267 3.48 -33.14 -4.44
C GLY A 267 4.17 -32.98 -3.08
N TRP A 268 4.44 -34.10 -2.43
CA TRP A 268 5.14 -34.08 -1.13
C TRP A 268 6.58 -33.56 -1.23
N SER A 269 7.31 -33.90 -2.30
CA SER A 269 8.66 -33.39 -2.49
C SER A 269 8.68 -31.88 -2.77
N LEU A 270 7.71 -31.37 -3.53
CA LEU A 270 7.58 -29.93 -3.77
C LEU A 270 7.23 -29.18 -2.48
N LEU A 271 6.33 -29.73 -1.67
CA LEU A 271 5.98 -29.18 -0.37
C LEU A 271 7.21 -29.15 0.55
N ALA A 272 7.92 -30.26 0.65
CA ALA A 272 9.13 -30.35 1.47
C ALA A 272 10.20 -29.35 1.02
N LEU A 273 10.41 -29.23 -0.31
CA LEU A 273 11.33 -28.24 -0.88
C LEU A 273 10.90 -26.81 -0.52
N SER A 274 9.61 -26.50 -0.60
CA SER A 274 9.08 -25.17 -0.23
C SER A 274 9.32 -24.85 1.24
N VAL A 275 9.12 -25.83 2.14
CA VAL A 275 9.37 -25.65 3.58
C VAL A 275 10.86 -25.45 3.85
N VAL A 276 11.74 -26.26 3.23
CA VAL A 276 13.20 -26.10 3.36
C VAL A 276 13.64 -24.73 2.87
N LEU A 277 13.13 -24.30 1.71
CA LEU A 277 13.42 -22.98 1.16
C LEU A 277 12.92 -21.85 2.08
N LEU A 278 11.72 -21.98 2.63
CA LEU A 278 11.19 -21.03 3.60
C LEU A 278 12.09 -20.90 4.82
N VAL A 279 12.48 -22.02 5.44
CA VAL A 279 13.36 -22.02 6.61
C VAL A 279 14.73 -21.43 6.27
N PHE A 280 15.30 -21.78 5.11
CA PHE A 280 16.54 -21.20 4.63
C PHE A 280 16.46 -19.68 4.46
N LEU A 281 15.41 -19.18 3.79
CA LEU A 281 15.22 -17.76 3.57
C LEU A 281 14.97 -17.01 4.89
N MET A 282 14.18 -17.55 5.82
CA MET A 282 13.97 -16.93 7.12
C MET A 282 15.25 -16.77 7.94
N ASN A 283 16.20 -17.71 7.80
CA ASN A 283 17.49 -17.62 8.50
C ASN A 283 18.51 -16.70 7.81
N THR A 284 18.38 -16.48 6.50
CA THR A 284 19.34 -15.68 5.72
C THR A 284 18.87 -14.24 5.50
N THR A 285 17.56 -13.99 5.55
CA THR A 285 16.99 -12.66 5.33
C THR A 285 17.19 -11.80 6.56
N LYS A 286 17.71 -10.58 6.38
CA LYS A 286 17.84 -9.60 7.45
C LYS A 286 16.46 -9.18 7.94
N THR A 287 16.31 -9.15 9.27
CA THR A 287 15.08 -8.67 9.91
C THR A 287 15.21 -7.19 10.26
N GLY A 288 14.22 -6.39 9.91
CA GLY A 288 14.10 -4.99 10.26
C GLY A 288 12.63 -4.64 10.56
N LEU A 289 12.40 -3.63 11.40
CA LEU A 289 11.05 -3.20 11.75
C LEU A 289 10.43 -2.30 10.67
N VAL A 290 11.25 -1.44 10.11
CA VAL A 290 10.86 -0.45 9.08
C VAL A 290 11.90 -0.55 7.97
N PRO A 291 11.49 -0.53 6.69
CA PRO A 291 12.44 -0.41 5.58
C PRO A 291 13.27 0.86 5.71
N ASP A 292 14.51 0.83 5.24
CA ASP A 292 15.33 2.01 5.12
C ASP A 292 14.68 2.93 4.06
N GLU A 293 14.31 4.15 4.48
CA GLU A 293 13.72 5.16 3.63
C GLU A 293 14.71 6.30 3.40
N ASP A 294 14.89 6.70 2.15
CA ASP A 294 15.65 7.89 1.82
C ASP A 294 14.74 9.13 1.94
N GLN A 295 14.94 9.90 3.00
CA GLN A 295 14.20 11.13 3.27
C GLN A 295 14.92 12.38 2.70
N GLY A 296 15.97 12.17 1.92
CA GLY A 296 16.76 13.26 1.37
C GLY A 296 17.49 14.09 2.44
N THR A 297 17.71 13.54 3.64
CA THR A 297 18.36 14.24 4.74
C THR A 297 19.47 13.38 5.34
N LEU A 298 20.66 13.93 5.41
CA LEU A 298 21.83 13.29 6.00
C LEU A 298 22.16 13.91 7.38
N PHE A 299 22.10 13.08 8.43
CA PHE A 299 22.54 13.48 9.76
C PHE A 299 23.96 13.00 10.05
N VAL A 300 24.88 13.93 10.22
CA VAL A 300 26.27 13.64 10.59
C VAL A 300 26.47 13.97 12.06
N ASN A 301 26.59 12.96 12.91
CA ASN A 301 26.85 13.10 14.33
C ASN A 301 28.35 13.10 14.58
N VAL A 302 28.86 14.17 15.20
CA VAL A 302 30.26 14.32 15.56
C VAL A 302 30.40 14.18 17.08
N SER A 303 31.21 13.22 17.53
CA SER A 303 31.54 13.04 18.93
C SER A 303 33.07 13.21 19.11
N THR A 304 33.46 14.11 19.97
CA THR A 304 34.85 14.34 20.31
C THR A 304 35.19 13.69 21.67
N ALA A 305 36.47 13.64 22.02
CA ALA A 305 36.89 13.05 23.30
C ALA A 305 36.18 13.72 24.48
N PRO A 306 35.80 12.97 25.53
CA PRO A 306 35.19 13.52 26.73
C PRO A 306 36.08 14.64 27.32
N GLY A 307 35.46 15.77 27.68
CA GLY A 307 36.19 16.94 28.19
C GLY A 307 36.70 17.92 27.11
N SER A 308 36.44 17.64 25.83
CA SER A 308 36.77 18.59 24.76
C SER A 308 36.00 19.89 24.91
N SER A 309 36.69 21.01 24.60
CA SER A 309 36.04 22.32 24.58
C SER A 309 35.09 22.47 23.43
N LEU A 310 34.06 23.30 23.57
CA LEU A 310 33.14 23.61 22.47
C LEU A 310 33.88 24.18 21.24
N LYS A 311 34.99 24.91 21.47
CA LYS A 311 35.83 25.42 20.38
C LYS A 311 36.46 24.28 19.59
N THR A 312 37.07 23.31 20.28
CA THR A 312 37.70 22.14 19.64
C THR A 312 36.67 21.34 18.84
N THR A 313 35.48 21.14 19.39
CA THR A 313 34.39 20.44 18.71
C THR A 313 33.93 21.23 17.46
N ASN A 314 33.80 22.54 17.59
CA ASN A 314 33.44 23.38 16.45
C ASN A 314 34.51 23.34 15.32
N ASP A 315 35.80 23.38 15.64
CA ASP A 315 36.91 23.32 14.69
C ASP A 315 36.94 21.96 13.93
N ILE A 316 36.48 20.89 14.59
CA ILE A 316 36.34 19.57 13.94
C ILE A 316 35.12 19.56 13.03
N ILE A 317 33.99 20.10 13.47
CA ILE A 317 32.78 20.20 12.66
C ILE A 317 33.04 21.06 11.42
N ASP A 318 33.78 22.16 11.53
CA ASP A 318 34.15 23.02 10.40
C ASP A 318 34.99 22.29 9.34
N ARG A 319 35.82 21.33 9.76
CA ARG A 319 36.56 20.46 8.83
C ARG A 319 35.69 19.44 8.14
N VAL A 320 34.67 18.92 8.86
CA VAL A 320 33.69 17.99 8.28
C VAL A 320 32.78 18.75 7.31
N GLU A 321 32.29 19.93 7.68
CA GLU A 321 31.47 20.80 6.84
C GLU A 321 32.11 21.06 5.48
N LYS A 322 33.41 21.45 5.47
CA LYS A 322 34.15 21.68 4.22
C LYS A 322 34.20 20.48 3.27
N ARG A 323 34.13 19.25 3.79
CA ARG A 323 34.06 18.04 2.95
C ARG A 323 32.68 17.75 2.43
N LEU A 324 31.65 18.26 3.11
CA LEU A 324 30.25 18.10 2.72
C LEU A 324 29.78 19.23 1.79
N GLU A 325 30.54 20.33 1.67
CA GLU A 325 30.24 21.45 0.75
C GLU A 325 30.19 21.03 -0.70
N ASP A 326 30.99 20.06 -1.12
CA ASP A 326 31.11 19.57 -2.49
C ASP A 326 30.04 18.52 -2.88
N LEU A 327 29.07 18.23 -2.02
CA LEU A 327 28.00 17.28 -2.35
C LEU A 327 27.08 17.84 -3.45
N PRO A 328 26.94 17.13 -4.60
CA PRO A 328 26.31 17.68 -5.81
C PRO A 328 24.81 17.93 -5.70
N GLN A 329 24.14 17.39 -4.67
CA GLN A 329 22.68 17.48 -4.50
C GLN A 329 22.27 18.22 -3.22
N LYS A 330 23.24 18.87 -2.57
CA LYS A 330 23.00 19.64 -1.34
C LYS A 330 22.15 20.87 -1.62
N LEU A 331 21.05 21.03 -0.89
CA LEU A 331 20.23 22.24 -0.88
C LEU A 331 20.69 23.20 0.23
N HIS A 332 20.77 22.68 1.45
CA HIS A 332 21.14 23.42 2.64
C HIS A 332 22.10 22.61 3.51
N LEU A 333 22.92 23.29 4.29
CA LEU A 333 23.81 22.69 5.28
C LEU A 333 23.71 23.45 6.59
N GLN A 334 23.28 22.75 7.64
CA GLN A 334 23.21 23.29 8.97
C GLN A 334 24.19 22.57 9.89
N LYS A 335 24.97 23.32 10.66
CA LYS A 335 25.80 22.77 11.74
C LYS A 335 25.42 23.33 13.09
N VAL A 336 25.48 22.47 14.11
CA VAL A 336 25.23 22.82 15.50
C VAL A 336 26.34 22.22 16.37
N ALA A 337 27.14 23.06 17.01
CA ALA A 337 28.12 22.65 18.00
C ALA A 337 27.52 22.75 19.40
N GLY A 338 27.74 21.72 20.23
CA GLY A 338 27.18 21.61 21.55
C GLY A 338 25.92 20.77 21.68
N TYR A 339 25.48 20.16 20.56
CA TYR A 339 24.34 19.26 20.53
C TYR A 339 24.60 18.12 19.53
N GLY A 340 24.27 16.90 19.94
CA GLY A 340 24.26 15.71 19.07
C GLY A 340 22.91 15.04 19.12
N LEU A 341 22.41 14.55 17.99
CA LEU A 341 21.08 13.92 17.89
C LEU A 341 20.95 12.70 18.82
N LEU A 342 22.00 11.90 18.93
CA LEU A 342 22.01 10.68 19.73
C LEU A 342 22.53 10.92 21.16
N SER A 343 23.37 11.95 21.34
CA SER A 343 24.12 12.16 22.59
C SER A 343 23.57 13.31 23.45
N GLY A 344 22.61 14.07 22.92
CA GLY A 344 22.03 15.22 23.61
C GLY A 344 22.96 16.43 23.69
N GLN A 345 22.80 17.25 24.74
CA GLN A 345 23.58 18.47 24.93
C GLN A 345 24.94 18.16 25.58
N GLY A 346 26.01 18.76 25.08
CA GLY A 346 27.35 18.65 25.66
C GLY A 346 28.42 19.25 24.76
N ASN A 347 29.48 19.81 25.38
CA ASN A 347 30.57 20.48 24.66
C ASN A 347 31.32 19.57 23.68
N SER A 348 31.28 18.25 23.92
CA SER A 348 31.97 17.25 23.11
C SER A 348 31.13 16.76 21.93
N PHE A 349 29.93 17.29 21.71
CA PHE A 349 29.01 16.82 20.68
C PHE A 349 28.72 17.91 19.65
N GLY A 350 28.50 17.47 18.43
CA GLY A 350 28.07 18.30 17.35
C GLY A 350 27.30 17.53 16.29
N MET A 351 26.53 18.25 15.51
CA MET A 351 25.68 17.69 14.47
C MET A 351 25.76 18.55 13.22
N ILE A 352 25.79 17.90 12.06
CA ILE A 352 25.55 18.55 10.76
C ILE A 352 24.32 17.87 10.15
N ILE A 353 23.44 18.68 9.61
CA ILE A 353 22.27 18.26 8.82
C ILE A 353 22.48 18.78 7.39
N VAL A 354 22.38 17.89 6.43
CA VAL A 354 22.54 18.20 5.00
C VAL A 354 21.30 17.77 4.25
#